data_4a9a3c6309d3dbe6c3fc0b4c85d3929b
#
_entry.id   4a9a3c6309d3dbe6c3fc0b4c85d3929b
#
_cell.length_a   1.000
_cell.length_b   1.000
_cell.length_c   1.000
_cell.angle_alpha   90.00
_cell.angle_beta   90.00
_cell.angle_gamma   90.00
#
_symmetry.space_group_name_H-M   'P 1'
#
loop_
_entity.id
_entity.type
_entity.pdbx_description
1 polymer ?
#
loop_
_entity_poly.entity_id
_entity_poly.type
_entity_poly.pdbx_seq_one_letter_code
_entity_poly.pdbx_strand_id
1 'polypeptide(L)'
;MIRKLLVILVTLVLYGCSEEDSMFSSEAEGSVTNYDEDLHGTYASTYVPLDSENIVIRNATVFDGIGNKFQNYDVHFSNGEIQAIGSELIVDGADEIDGTGKFVTPGIIDNHSHMGVYPAPGVRTSSDGNEATNPVTAEVWAEHSVWSQDPQYKLALAGGITTFHVLPGSANLFGGRGVTLKNVSANTVPDMKFPDAPHSLKMACGENPKRVYSSRGPSTRMGNVAGYRDAWIGAEKYKKSLEKDPSQRNLRNETLVGVLDGEILVHNHCYRADEMATMINISEEFGYKVSTFHHGVEAYKIADLLADEGICAALWADWWGFKHEAYDMSIANIAIVDQARG
;
A
#
# COMPACT_ATOMS: atom_id res chain seq x y z
N MET A 1 25.88 1.34 23.46
CA MET A 1 25.90 1.93 22.09
C MET A 1 24.99 1.18 21.12
N ILE A 2 24.30 0.11 21.54
CA ILE A 2 23.43 -0.78 20.71
C ILE A 2 21.96 -0.30 20.70
N ARG A 3 21.52 0.46 21.69
CA ARG A 3 20.13 0.94 21.81
C ARG A 3 19.65 1.92 20.73
N LYS A 4 20.55 2.53 19.94
CA LYS A 4 20.16 3.51 18.91
C LYS A 4 19.99 2.91 17.50
N LEU A 5 20.38 1.65 17.30
CA LEU A 5 20.26 0.99 15.97
C LEU A 5 18.89 0.31 15.78
N LEU A 6 18.23 -0.08 16.87
CA LEU A 6 17.00 -0.88 16.80
C LEU A 6 15.75 -0.05 16.41
N VAL A 7 15.72 1.24 16.73
CA VAL A 7 14.60 2.15 16.37
C VAL A 7 14.57 2.46 14.87
N ILE A 8 15.71 2.30 14.18
CA ILE A 8 15.82 2.60 12.73
C ILE A 8 15.25 1.45 11.89
N LEU A 9 15.22 0.22 12.40
CA LEU A 9 14.84 -0.96 11.60
C LEU A 9 13.33 -1.07 11.29
N VAL A 10 12.47 -0.55 12.16
CA VAL A 10 11.01 -0.57 11.95
C VAL A 10 10.56 0.49 10.95
N THR A 11 11.32 1.58 10.84
CA THR A 11 11.02 2.70 9.94
C THR A 11 11.55 2.50 8.51
N LEU A 12 12.58 1.68 8.32
CA LEU A 12 13.25 1.53 7.02
C LEU A 12 12.52 0.63 6.01
N VAL A 13 11.58 -0.19 6.44
CA VAL A 13 10.82 -1.08 5.54
C VAL A 13 9.80 -0.32 4.68
N LEU A 14 9.44 0.92 5.06
CA LEU A 14 8.58 1.80 4.27
C LEU A 14 9.35 2.79 3.37
N TYR A 15 10.68 2.83 3.47
CA TYR A 15 11.54 3.81 2.78
C TYR A 15 12.23 3.30 1.52
N GLY A 16 11.82 2.18 0.96
CA GLY A 16 12.46 1.58 -0.22
C GLY A 16 12.38 2.36 -1.53
N CYS A 17 11.86 3.58 -1.54
CA CYS A 17 11.66 4.31 -2.79
C CYS A 17 12.31 5.69 -2.90
N SER A 18 13.04 6.18 -1.92
CA SER A 18 13.81 7.41 -2.09
C SER A 18 14.95 7.53 -1.08
N GLU A 19 16.18 7.43 -1.52
CA GLU A 19 17.29 8.14 -0.90
C GLU A 19 17.30 9.53 -1.51
N GLU A 20 17.09 10.51 -0.68
CA GLU A 20 17.20 11.95 -0.80
C GLU A 20 15.85 12.68 -0.85
N ASP A 21 15.77 13.53 0.15
CA ASP A 21 14.76 14.52 0.48
C ASP A 21 13.49 13.99 1.18
N SER A 22 13.60 14.14 2.49
CA SER A 22 12.56 14.14 3.49
C SER A 22 11.17 14.59 2.99
N MET A 23 10.35 13.67 2.50
CA MET A 23 8.92 13.92 2.45
C MET A 23 8.27 13.84 3.84
N PHE A 24 9.08 13.59 4.87
CA PHE A 24 8.70 13.70 6.27
C PHE A 24 9.75 14.53 7.00
N SER A 25 9.83 15.84 6.66
CA SER A 25 10.47 16.76 7.56
C SER A 25 9.62 16.85 8.82
N SER A 26 10.24 16.55 9.95
CA SER A 26 9.67 16.76 11.30
C SER A 26 9.50 18.25 11.65
N GLU A 27 9.28 19.11 10.68
CA GLU A 27 9.03 20.55 10.80
C GLU A 27 7.77 20.99 10.09
N ALA A 28 6.77 20.14 10.01
CA ALA A 28 5.40 20.58 9.82
C ALA A 28 4.73 20.73 11.19
N GLU A 29 5.29 21.54 12.08
CA GLU A 29 4.52 22.29 13.07
C GLU A 29 3.76 23.41 12.34
N GLY A 30 2.94 23.04 11.38
CA GLY A 30 2.06 23.92 10.67
C GLY A 30 0.82 23.14 10.38
N SER A 31 -0.15 23.20 11.32
CA SER A 31 -1.50 22.70 11.14
C SER A 31 -1.55 21.49 10.21
N VAL A 32 -1.32 20.31 10.74
CA VAL A 32 -2.16 19.19 10.34
C VAL A 32 -3.55 19.81 10.33
N THR A 33 -3.98 20.27 9.17
CA THR A 33 -5.37 20.57 8.98
C THR A 33 -6.03 19.35 9.52
N ASN A 34 -6.88 19.51 10.47
CA ASN A 34 -7.61 18.48 11.13
C ASN A 34 -8.30 17.59 10.10
N TYR A 35 -7.53 16.78 9.38
CA TYR A 35 -7.98 15.52 8.90
C TYR A 35 -8.14 14.70 10.16
N ASP A 36 -8.85 15.33 11.08
CA ASP A 36 -9.32 14.75 12.28
C ASP A 36 -10.07 13.50 11.87
N GLU A 37 -9.60 12.39 12.33
CA GLU A 37 -10.18 11.09 12.11
C GLU A 37 -11.70 11.14 12.30
N ASP A 38 -12.18 11.92 13.24
CA ASP A 38 -13.59 12.16 13.53
C ASP A 38 -14.32 12.98 12.43
N LEU A 39 -13.63 13.91 11.73
CA LEU A 39 -14.24 14.75 10.71
C LEU A 39 -14.29 14.09 9.34
N HIS A 40 -13.44 13.11 9.05
CA HIS A 40 -13.31 12.47 7.75
C HIS A 40 -13.79 11.02 7.73
N GLY A 41 -14.37 10.53 8.83
CA GLY A 41 -14.94 9.19 8.94
C GLY A 41 -13.90 8.06 9.05
N THR A 42 -12.62 8.37 9.25
CA THR A 42 -11.60 7.39 9.63
C THR A 42 -11.80 6.99 11.08
N TYR A 43 -11.61 5.70 11.34
CA TYR A 43 -11.55 5.19 12.69
C TYR A 43 -10.09 4.99 13.07
N ALA A 44 -9.68 5.45 14.26
CA ALA A 44 -8.36 5.23 14.79
C ALA A 44 -8.04 3.74 14.90
N SER A 45 -6.75 3.38 14.80
CA SER A 45 -6.31 2.03 15.11
C SER A 45 -6.54 1.75 16.59
N THR A 46 -7.20 0.64 16.88
CA THR A 46 -7.31 0.07 18.23
C THR A 46 -6.42 -1.16 18.40
N TYR A 47 -5.51 -1.38 17.43
CA TYR A 47 -4.58 -2.48 17.49
C TYR A 47 -3.71 -2.43 18.74
N VAL A 48 -3.70 -3.52 19.48
CA VAL A 48 -2.81 -3.75 20.60
C VAL A 48 -1.93 -4.96 20.26
N PRO A 49 -0.60 -4.83 20.33
CA PRO A 49 0.29 -5.96 20.15
C PRO A 49 -0.10 -7.09 21.11
N LEU A 50 -0.12 -8.32 20.60
CA LEU A 50 -0.30 -9.49 21.46
C LEU A 50 0.90 -9.61 22.38
N ASP A 51 0.66 -9.98 23.64
CA ASP A 51 1.73 -10.36 24.53
C ASP A 51 2.49 -11.53 23.90
N SER A 52 3.79 -11.41 23.77
CA SER A 52 4.64 -12.48 23.31
C SER A 52 5.35 -13.11 24.50
N GLU A 53 5.41 -14.42 24.48
CA GLU A 53 6.23 -15.20 25.41
C GLU A 53 7.71 -14.88 25.20
N ASN A 54 8.54 -15.21 26.18
CA ASN A 54 9.98 -15.10 26.05
C ASN A 54 10.48 -16.30 25.22
N ILE A 55 10.84 -16.08 23.97
CA ILE A 55 11.17 -17.14 23.02
C ILE A 55 12.54 -16.87 22.38
N VAL A 56 13.32 -17.93 22.20
CA VAL A 56 14.53 -17.89 21.41
C VAL A 56 14.51 -18.96 20.31
N ILE A 57 14.68 -18.53 19.06
CA ILE A 57 14.88 -19.43 17.93
C ILE A 57 16.38 -19.67 17.82
N ARG A 58 16.83 -20.92 17.91
CA ARG A 58 18.22 -21.33 17.93
C ARG A 58 18.73 -21.75 16.58
N ASN A 59 19.97 -21.38 16.26
CA ASN A 59 20.75 -21.94 15.16
C ASN A 59 20.09 -21.87 13.79
N ALA A 60 19.37 -20.77 13.50
CA ALA A 60 18.69 -20.55 12.23
C ALA A 60 19.58 -19.85 11.19
N THR A 61 19.16 -19.87 9.93
CA THR A 61 19.63 -18.92 8.93
C THR A 61 18.74 -17.68 8.99
N VAL A 62 19.30 -16.54 9.38
CA VAL A 62 18.56 -15.30 9.58
C VAL A 62 18.81 -14.32 8.44
N PHE A 63 17.74 -13.78 7.87
CA PHE A 63 17.77 -12.64 6.97
C PHE A 63 17.22 -11.43 7.71
N ASP A 64 17.94 -10.31 7.72
CA ASP A 64 17.54 -9.11 8.48
C ASP A 64 16.64 -8.14 7.70
N GLY A 65 16.36 -8.44 6.43
CA GLY A 65 15.53 -7.59 5.56
C GLY A 65 16.25 -6.40 4.93
N ILE A 66 17.53 -6.19 5.27
CA ILE A 66 18.36 -5.11 4.69
C ILE A 66 19.57 -5.64 3.91
N GLY A 67 19.47 -6.92 3.48
CA GLY A 67 20.47 -7.55 2.60
C GLY A 67 21.47 -8.46 3.30
N ASN A 68 21.48 -8.55 4.64
CA ASN A 68 22.40 -9.45 5.32
C ASN A 68 21.79 -10.82 5.57
N LYS A 69 22.64 -11.84 5.52
CA LYS A 69 22.33 -13.23 5.80
C LYS A 69 23.31 -13.77 6.84
N PHE A 70 22.78 -14.23 7.95
CA PHE A 70 23.54 -14.82 9.04
C PHE A 70 23.22 -16.31 9.15
N GLN A 71 24.25 -17.15 9.27
CA GLN A 71 24.06 -18.59 9.45
C GLN A 71 24.35 -18.98 10.89
N ASN A 72 23.58 -19.94 11.40
CA ASN A 72 23.69 -20.45 12.76
C ASN A 72 23.55 -19.32 13.80
N TYR A 73 22.58 -18.44 13.60
CA TYR A 73 22.25 -17.36 14.51
C TYR A 73 20.98 -17.66 15.29
N ASP A 74 20.95 -17.14 16.50
CA ASP A 74 19.79 -17.16 17.36
C ASP A 74 19.01 -15.85 17.21
N VAL A 75 17.69 -15.91 17.35
CA VAL A 75 16.80 -14.75 17.42
C VAL A 75 16.00 -14.85 18.70
N HIS A 76 16.20 -13.88 19.59
CA HIS A 76 15.48 -13.75 20.84
C HIS A 76 14.42 -12.66 20.73
N PHE A 77 13.18 -12.96 21.08
CA PHE A 77 12.10 -12.00 21.16
C PHE A 77 11.24 -12.21 22.41
N SER A 78 10.75 -11.11 22.96
CA SER A 78 9.80 -11.08 24.07
C SER A 78 9.04 -9.76 24.05
N ASN A 79 7.86 -9.74 24.62
CA ASN A 79 6.98 -8.55 24.68
C ASN A 79 6.75 -7.88 23.31
N GLY A 80 6.60 -8.71 22.26
CA GLY A 80 6.34 -8.21 20.89
C GLY A 80 7.55 -7.60 20.18
N GLU A 81 8.76 -7.68 20.76
CA GLU A 81 9.98 -7.07 20.20
C GLU A 81 11.11 -8.07 20.06
N ILE A 82 11.94 -7.88 19.03
CA ILE A 82 13.23 -8.59 18.90
C ILE A 82 14.20 -7.98 19.89
N GLN A 83 14.62 -8.76 20.88
CA GLN A 83 15.54 -8.32 21.91
C GLN A 83 17.01 -8.45 21.47
N ALA A 84 17.33 -9.53 20.74
CA ALA A 84 18.68 -9.77 20.27
C ALA A 84 18.71 -10.70 19.03
N ILE A 85 19.70 -10.50 18.19
CA ILE A 85 20.09 -11.41 17.10
C ILE A 85 21.60 -11.64 17.25
N GLY A 86 22.06 -12.87 17.30
CA GLY A 86 23.47 -13.20 17.47
C GLY A 86 23.74 -14.70 17.50
N SER A 87 25.01 -15.08 17.56
CA SER A 87 25.39 -16.48 17.77
C SER A 87 25.43 -16.80 19.27
N GLU A 88 24.97 -17.99 19.64
CA GLU A 88 25.07 -18.52 21.00
C GLU A 88 24.54 -17.54 22.09
N LEU A 89 23.36 -16.96 21.86
CA LEU A 89 22.76 -16.03 22.82
C LEU A 89 22.47 -16.72 24.15
N ILE A 90 22.89 -16.10 25.26
CA ILE A 90 22.50 -16.51 26.60
C ILE A 90 21.18 -15.84 26.92
N VAL A 91 20.10 -16.63 27.00
CA VAL A 91 18.75 -16.16 27.29
C VAL A 91 18.17 -17.03 28.38
N ASP A 92 17.96 -16.44 29.56
CA ASP A 92 17.41 -17.15 30.72
C ASP A 92 15.87 -17.23 30.63
N GLY A 93 15.34 -18.43 30.87
CA GLY A 93 13.89 -18.64 31.00
C GLY A 93 13.09 -18.47 29.71
N ALA A 94 13.75 -18.54 28.56
CA ALA A 94 13.08 -18.53 27.26
C ALA A 94 12.67 -19.93 26.83
N ASP A 95 11.53 -20.02 26.14
CA ASP A 95 11.18 -21.20 25.36
C ASP A 95 12.06 -21.29 24.11
N GLU A 96 12.68 -22.44 23.91
CA GLU A 96 13.61 -22.64 22.81
C GLU A 96 12.93 -23.32 21.61
N ILE A 97 13.11 -22.73 20.44
CA ILE A 97 12.69 -23.31 19.15
C ILE A 97 13.95 -23.71 18.37
N ASP A 98 14.07 -24.99 18.01
CA ASP A 98 15.14 -25.45 17.11
C ASP A 98 14.91 -24.91 15.69
N GLY A 99 15.78 -23.98 15.29
CA GLY A 99 15.83 -23.36 13.98
C GLY A 99 16.84 -24.00 13.03
N THR A 100 17.48 -25.11 13.40
CA THR A 100 18.48 -25.79 12.57
C THR A 100 17.89 -26.13 11.19
N GLY A 101 18.53 -25.63 10.13
CA GLY A 101 18.08 -25.81 8.75
C GLY A 101 16.84 -25.00 8.36
N LYS A 102 16.34 -24.14 9.25
CA LYS A 102 15.22 -23.23 8.98
C LYS A 102 15.72 -21.82 8.70
N PHE A 103 14.81 -21.01 8.16
CA PHE A 103 15.06 -19.61 7.85
C PHE A 103 14.18 -18.73 8.74
N VAL A 104 14.76 -17.67 9.27
CA VAL A 104 14.04 -16.58 9.95
C VAL A 104 14.16 -15.34 9.08
N THR A 105 13.03 -14.74 8.76
CA THR A 105 12.94 -13.53 7.93
C THR A 105 12.02 -12.52 8.62
N PRO A 106 12.10 -11.23 8.28
CA PRO A 106 11.02 -10.30 8.58
C PRO A 106 9.69 -10.82 8.01
N GLY A 107 8.59 -10.45 8.63
CA GLY A 107 7.27 -10.73 8.09
C GLY A 107 7.09 -10.07 6.71
N ILE A 108 6.43 -10.79 5.80
CA ILE A 108 6.17 -10.30 4.44
C ILE A 108 5.07 -9.24 4.51
N ILE A 109 5.30 -8.10 3.84
CA ILE A 109 4.29 -7.06 3.62
C ILE A 109 3.74 -7.24 2.20
N ASP A 110 2.47 -7.59 2.09
CA ASP A 110 1.75 -7.60 0.81
C ASP A 110 1.23 -6.18 0.52
N ASN A 111 1.86 -5.50 -0.42
CA ASN A 111 1.53 -4.12 -0.77
C ASN A 111 0.37 -3.99 -1.77
N HIS A 112 -0.24 -5.10 -2.19
CA HIS A 112 -1.40 -5.11 -3.08
C HIS A 112 -2.34 -6.27 -2.75
N SER A 113 -3.22 -6.05 -1.82
CA SER A 113 -4.21 -7.05 -1.42
C SER A 113 -5.63 -6.61 -1.72
N HIS A 114 -6.49 -7.60 -1.87
CA HIS A 114 -7.94 -7.46 -1.89
C HIS A 114 -8.62 -8.38 -0.86
N MET A 115 -7.85 -8.97 0.06
CA MET A 115 -8.41 -9.80 1.12
C MET A 115 -9.38 -8.98 1.97
N GLY A 116 -10.46 -9.61 2.38
CA GLY A 116 -11.52 -8.98 3.14
C GLY A 116 -12.53 -8.19 2.32
N VAL A 117 -12.14 -7.55 1.19
CA VAL A 117 -13.08 -6.90 0.27
C VAL A 117 -13.51 -7.81 -0.89
N TYR A 118 -12.74 -8.88 -1.13
CA TYR A 118 -13.14 -10.06 -1.95
C TYR A 118 -12.85 -11.33 -1.14
N PRO A 119 -13.64 -11.62 -0.11
CA PRO A 119 -13.35 -12.72 0.81
C PRO A 119 -13.59 -14.09 0.19
N ALA A 120 -13.09 -15.14 0.85
CA ALA A 120 -13.36 -16.52 0.51
C ALA A 120 -14.42 -17.14 1.45
N PRO A 121 -15.39 -17.93 0.93
CA PRO A 121 -15.62 -18.18 -0.50
C PRO A 121 -16.17 -16.96 -1.21
N GLY A 122 -15.76 -16.77 -2.49
CA GLY A 122 -16.19 -15.65 -3.32
C GLY A 122 -17.68 -15.77 -3.66
N VAL A 123 -18.52 -15.01 -2.97
CA VAL A 123 -19.96 -14.89 -3.24
C VAL A 123 -20.32 -13.44 -3.52
N ARG A 124 -21.35 -13.22 -4.33
CA ARG A 124 -21.73 -11.87 -4.76
C ARG A 124 -22.06 -10.93 -3.59
N THR A 125 -22.65 -11.45 -2.53
CA THR A 125 -23.07 -10.66 -1.36
C THR A 125 -21.92 -10.18 -0.47
N SER A 126 -20.71 -10.67 -0.69
CA SER A 126 -19.50 -10.26 0.01
C SER A 126 -18.40 -9.74 -0.94
N SER A 127 -18.80 -9.38 -2.18
CA SER A 127 -17.87 -8.86 -3.20
C SER A 127 -17.92 -7.32 -3.21
N ASP A 128 -17.22 -6.68 -2.27
CA ASP A 128 -17.32 -5.28 -1.96
C ASP A 128 -16.07 -4.47 -2.36
N GLY A 129 -15.23 -5.03 -3.21
CA GLY A 129 -13.97 -4.41 -3.58
C GLY A 129 -14.06 -3.29 -4.62
N ASN A 130 -15.22 -3.02 -5.24
CA ASN A 130 -15.41 -1.88 -6.15
C ASN A 130 -16.80 -1.27 -5.98
N GLU A 131 -16.87 0.01 -5.69
CA GLU A 131 -18.08 0.81 -5.81
C GLU A 131 -18.24 1.26 -7.26
N ALA A 132 -18.88 0.42 -8.07
CA ALA A 132 -18.97 0.63 -9.53
C ALA A 132 -20.16 1.51 -9.96
N THR A 133 -20.69 2.36 -9.10
CA THR A 133 -21.82 3.25 -9.40
C THR A 133 -21.41 4.49 -10.16
N ASN A 134 -20.16 4.97 -9.95
CA ASN A 134 -19.60 6.16 -10.61
C ASN A 134 -18.10 5.93 -10.93
N PRO A 135 -17.56 6.46 -12.03
CA PRO A 135 -16.13 6.35 -12.31
C PRO A 135 -15.23 7.10 -11.31
N VAL A 136 -15.77 8.03 -10.55
CA VAL A 136 -15.07 8.76 -9.49
C VAL A 136 -15.76 8.49 -8.16
N THR A 137 -15.19 7.64 -7.33
CA THR A 137 -15.71 7.23 -6.02
C THR A 137 -14.64 7.37 -4.93
N ALA A 138 -13.90 8.49 -4.94
CA ALA A 138 -12.86 8.76 -3.95
C ALA A 138 -13.40 8.87 -2.51
N GLU A 139 -14.72 9.01 -2.35
CA GLU A 139 -15.45 9.04 -1.07
C GLU A 139 -15.59 7.68 -0.37
N VAL A 140 -15.36 6.56 -1.07
CA VAL A 140 -15.48 5.23 -0.44
C VAL A 140 -14.13 4.73 0.05
N TRP A 141 -14.13 3.93 1.10
CA TRP A 141 -12.92 3.47 1.76
C TRP A 141 -12.98 1.95 2.00
N ALA A 142 -11.92 1.25 1.63
CA ALA A 142 -11.84 -0.19 1.75
C ALA A 142 -12.07 -0.67 3.20
N GLU A 143 -11.62 0.10 4.20
CA GLU A 143 -11.77 -0.27 5.61
C GLU A 143 -13.23 -0.50 6.03
N HIS A 144 -14.19 0.15 5.36
CA HIS A 144 -15.60 0.01 5.68
C HIS A 144 -16.25 -1.26 5.08
N SER A 145 -15.53 -1.94 4.19
CA SER A 145 -16.01 -3.18 3.55
C SER A 145 -15.12 -4.40 3.80
N VAL A 146 -14.03 -4.23 4.53
CA VAL A 146 -13.18 -5.36 4.93
C VAL A 146 -13.94 -6.28 5.88
N TRP A 147 -14.07 -7.56 5.52
CA TRP A 147 -14.51 -8.59 6.43
C TRP A 147 -13.33 -9.11 7.26
N SER A 148 -13.24 -8.67 8.52
CA SER A 148 -12.10 -8.96 9.41
C SER A 148 -11.88 -10.46 9.72
N GLN A 149 -12.88 -11.30 9.43
CA GLN A 149 -12.84 -12.75 9.67
C GLN A 149 -12.68 -13.57 8.38
N ASP A 150 -12.25 -12.95 7.28
CA ASP A 150 -11.99 -13.64 6.02
C ASP A 150 -11.00 -14.80 6.23
N PRO A 151 -11.37 -16.04 5.89
CA PRO A 151 -10.50 -17.21 6.04
C PRO A 151 -9.15 -17.10 5.31
N GLN A 152 -9.04 -16.25 4.30
CA GLN A 152 -7.81 -16.02 3.56
C GLN A 152 -6.67 -15.48 4.45
N TYR A 153 -6.99 -14.71 5.49
CA TYR A 153 -5.98 -14.15 6.41
C TYR A 153 -5.12 -15.22 7.05
N LYS A 154 -5.73 -16.30 7.52
CA LYS A 154 -5.01 -17.43 8.13
C LYS A 154 -4.08 -18.13 7.13
N LEU A 155 -4.53 -18.27 5.88
CA LEU A 155 -3.72 -18.90 4.83
C LEU A 155 -2.54 -17.99 4.45
N ALA A 156 -2.77 -16.69 4.34
CA ALA A 156 -1.71 -15.71 4.08
C ALA A 156 -0.70 -15.65 5.23
N LEU A 157 -1.16 -15.69 6.50
CA LEU A 157 -0.28 -15.73 7.67
C LEU A 157 0.58 -16.99 7.68
N ALA A 158 0.00 -18.14 7.34
CA ALA A 158 0.76 -19.40 7.21
C ALA A 158 1.84 -19.31 6.11
N GLY A 159 1.67 -18.45 5.11
CA GLY A 159 2.66 -18.11 4.09
C GLY A 159 3.64 -17.02 4.50
N GLY A 160 3.54 -16.49 5.74
CA GLY A 160 4.45 -15.47 6.27
C GLY A 160 4.01 -14.02 6.02
N ILE A 161 2.81 -13.77 5.50
CA ILE A 161 2.29 -12.41 5.30
C ILE A 161 1.74 -11.89 6.62
N THR A 162 2.43 -10.91 7.20
CA THR A 162 2.12 -10.32 8.51
C THR A 162 1.42 -8.97 8.41
N THR A 163 1.51 -8.33 7.25
CA THR A 163 0.90 -7.02 6.97
C THR A 163 0.46 -6.99 5.52
N PHE A 164 -0.66 -6.34 5.24
CA PHE A 164 -1.13 -6.19 3.87
C PHE A 164 -1.87 -4.85 3.68
N HIS A 165 -1.71 -4.31 2.49
CA HIS A 165 -2.38 -3.10 2.05
C HIS A 165 -3.60 -3.48 1.22
N VAL A 166 -4.79 -3.33 1.80
CA VAL A 166 -6.06 -3.60 1.13
C VAL A 166 -6.46 -2.40 0.29
N LEU A 167 -6.51 -2.60 -1.01
CA LEU A 167 -6.90 -1.60 -1.99
C LEU A 167 -8.29 -1.91 -2.57
N PRO A 168 -9.09 -0.90 -2.93
CA PRO A 168 -10.17 -1.09 -3.86
C PRO A 168 -9.68 -1.72 -5.17
N GLY A 169 -10.54 -2.45 -5.86
CA GLY A 169 -10.25 -2.95 -7.20
C GLY A 169 -10.07 -1.82 -8.22
N SER A 170 -9.82 -2.18 -9.48
CA SER A 170 -9.45 -1.22 -10.53
C SER A 170 -10.57 -0.90 -11.51
N ALA A 171 -11.84 -0.96 -11.08
CA ALA A 171 -12.98 -0.65 -11.93
C ALA A 171 -13.12 0.86 -12.24
N ASN A 172 -12.70 1.71 -11.31
CA ASN A 172 -12.96 3.14 -11.31
C ASN A 172 -11.71 3.94 -11.69
N LEU A 173 -11.89 5.14 -12.26
CA LEU A 173 -10.80 6.11 -12.40
C LEU A 173 -10.20 6.46 -11.02
N PHE A 174 -11.09 6.68 -10.04
CA PHE A 174 -10.78 6.86 -8.63
C PHE A 174 -11.61 5.85 -7.84
N GLY A 175 -10.98 4.84 -7.28
CA GLY A 175 -11.66 3.71 -6.66
C GLY A 175 -11.95 3.87 -5.19
N GLY A 176 -11.35 4.86 -4.54
CA GLY A 176 -11.49 5.09 -3.10
C GLY A 176 -10.21 4.80 -2.31
N ARG A 177 -10.28 5.01 -1.00
CA ARG A 177 -9.13 4.84 -0.11
C ARG A 177 -8.82 3.38 0.17
N GLY A 178 -7.52 3.06 0.24
CA GLY A 178 -7.02 1.80 0.78
C GLY A 178 -6.83 1.87 2.29
N VAL A 179 -6.49 0.73 2.88
CA VAL A 179 -6.14 0.60 4.30
C VAL A 179 -5.01 -0.40 4.50
N THR A 180 -4.05 -0.07 5.34
CA THR A 180 -2.99 -0.99 5.74
C THR A 180 -3.39 -1.71 7.02
N LEU A 181 -3.33 -3.04 7.00
CA LEU A 181 -3.77 -3.89 8.10
C LEU A 181 -2.64 -4.83 8.53
N LYS A 182 -2.56 -5.08 9.83
CA LYS A 182 -1.80 -6.21 10.38
C LYS A 182 -2.61 -7.49 10.23
N ASN A 183 -1.94 -8.57 9.88
CA ASN A 183 -2.57 -9.88 9.73
C ASN A 183 -2.73 -10.55 11.10
N VAL A 184 -3.64 -10.06 11.88
CA VAL A 184 -3.96 -10.55 13.22
C VAL A 184 -5.42 -10.99 13.28
N SER A 185 -5.74 -11.91 14.19
CA SER A 185 -7.13 -12.32 14.42
C SER A 185 -7.87 -11.21 15.16
N ALA A 186 -8.90 -10.65 14.53
CA ALA A 186 -9.68 -9.57 15.09
C ALA A 186 -11.16 -9.67 14.72
N ASN A 187 -12.01 -9.06 15.53
CA ASN A 187 -13.45 -8.98 15.25
C ASN A 187 -13.83 -7.70 14.49
N THR A 188 -12.99 -6.69 14.56
CA THR A 188 -13.23 -5.38 13.95
C THR A 188 -12.03 -4.95 13.11
N VAL A 189 -12.27 -4.09 12.13
CA VAL A 189 -11.19 -3.57 11.28
C VAL A 189 -10.23 -2.65 12.05
N PRO A 190 -10.68 -1.76 12.95
CA PRO A 190 -9.78 -0.96 13.77
C PRO A 190 -8.75 -1.79 14.56
N ASP A 191 -9.12 -2.99 15.03
CA ASP A 191 -8.19 -3.88 15.74
C ASP A 191 -7.09 -4.48 14.84
N MET A 192 -7.26 -4.39 13.51
CA MET A 192 -6.28 -4.82 12.51
C MET A 192 -5.52 -3.65 11.90
N LYS A 193 -6.01 -2.41 12.00
CA LYS A 193 -5.36 -1.27 11.34
C LYS A 193 -3.92 -1.11 11.81
N PHE A 194 -3.01 -0.97 10.85
CA PHE A 194 -1.62 -0.67 11.17
C PHE A 194 -1.54 0.74 11.75
N PRO A 195 -1.05 0.91 12.99
CA PRO A 195 -0.96 2.24 13.60
C PRO A 195 -0.14 3.20 12.72
N ASP A 196 -0.64 4.42 12.56
CA ASP A 196 0.03 5.52 11.86
C ASP A 196 0.41 5.22 10.40
N ALA A 197 -0.24 4.21 9.77
CA ALA A 197 -0.02 3.94 8.36
C ALA A 197 -0.57 5.08 7.49
N PRO A 198 0.18 5.52 6.46
CA PRO A 198 -0.28 6.56 5.55
C PRO A 198 -1.59 6.19 4.85
N HIS A 199 -2.44 7.16 4.64
CA HIS A 199 -3.62 6.99 3.79
C HIS A 199 -3.23 6.79 2.32
N SER A 200 -4.05 6.08 1.58
CA SER A 200 -3.84 5.85 0.16
C SER A 200 -5.12 6.02 -0.64
N LEU A 201 -4.97 6.42 -1.90
CA LEU A 201 -6.04 6.48 -2.88
C LEU A 201 -5.75 5.51 -4.01
N LYS A 202 -6.66 4.58 -4.28
CA LYS A 202 -6.59 3.72 -5.46
C LYS A 202 -7.14 4.45 -6.67
N MET A 203 -6.32 4.51 -7.72
CA MET A 203 -6.71 4.93 -9.06
C MET A 203 -6.54 3.78 -10.05
N ALA A 204 -7.15 3.90 -11.23
CA ALA A 204 -6.90 2.96 -12.30
C ALA A 204 -6.94 3.64 -13.68
N CYS A 205 -5.97 3.27 -14.53
CA CYS A 205 -5.93 3.61 -15.95
C CYS A 205 -6.38 2.41 -16.82
N GLY A 206 -6.38 2.61 -18.11
CA GLY A 206 -6.47 1.55 -19.08
C GLY A 206 -7.86 1.01 -19.38
N GLU A 207 -7.91 -0.28 -19.69
CA GLU A 207 -9.15 -0.90 -20.19
C GLU A 207 -10.20 -1.11 -19.10
N ASN A 208 -9.80 -1.25 -17.82
CA ASN A 208 -10.74 -1.57 -16.77
C ASN A 208 -11.81 -0.49 -16.59
N PRO A 209 -11.50 0.79 -16.35
CA PRO A 209 -12.51 1.84 -16.24
C PRO A 209 -13.37 1.96 -17.51
N LYS A 210 -12.73 2.02 -18.68
CA LYS A 210 -13.51 2.17 -19.94
C LYS A 210 -14.43 0.99 -20.22
N ARG A 211 -14.08 -0.23 -19.79
CA ARG A 211 -14.92 -1.42 -19.94
C ARG A 211 -16.09 -1.40 -18.96
N VAL A 212 -15.83 -1.10 -17.69
CA VAL A 212 -16.86 -1.07 -16.65
C VAL A 212 -17.89 0.03 -16.92
N TYR A 213 -17.44 1.17 -17.37
CA TYR A 213 -18.31 2.35 -17.59
C TYR A 213 -18.70 2.59 -19.08
N SER A 214 -18.48 1.63 -19.97
CA SER A 214 -18.67 1.77 -21.41
C SER A 214 -20.03 2.30 -21.84
N SER A 215 -21.11 2.04 -21.08
CA SER A 215 -22.47 2.50 -21.37
C SER A 215 -22.81 3.90 -20.84
N ARG A 216 -21.97 4.46 -19.97
CA ARG A 216 -22.24 5.75 -19.31
C ARG A 216 -21.02 6.69 -19.23
N GLY A 217 -19.86 6.23 -19.74
CA GLY A 217 -18.60 6.94 -19.74
C GLY A 217 -17.76 6.80 -18.46
N PRO A 218 -16.45 6.74 -18.59
CA PRO A 218 -15.71 6.78 -19.85
C PRO A 218 -15.80 5.46 -20.64
N SER A 219 -15.73 5.54 -21.97
CA SER A 219 -15.71 4.38 -22.86
C SER A 219 -14.43 4.25 -23.67
N THR A 220 -13.53 5.21 -23.54
CA THR A 220 -12.23 5.27 -24.23
C THR A 220 -11.14 5.74 -23.27
N ARG A 221 -9.86 5.55 -23.64
CA ARG A 221 -8.74 6.14 -22.89
C ARG A 221 -8.73 7.66 -22.89
N MET A 222 -9.20 8.28 -23.97
CA MET A 222 -9.43 9.74 -24.03
C MET A 222 -10.44 10.16 -22.96
N GLY A 223 -11.51 9.40 -22.80
CA GLY A 223 -12.52 9.62 -21.75
C GLY A 223 -11.97 9.40 -20.34
N ASN A 224 -11.07 8.42 -20.13
CA ASN A 224 -10.38 8.24 -18.88
C ASN A 224 -9.60 9.51 -18.50
N VAL A 225 -8.77 10.02 -19.42
CA VAL A 225 -7.96 11.24 -19.20
C VAL A 225 -8.83 12.44 -18.90
N ALA A 226 -9.90 12.64 -19.65
CA ALA A 226 -10.85 13.73 -19.38
C ALA A 226 -11.48 13.61 -17.98
N GLY A 227 -11.83 12.37 -17.57
CA GLY A 227 -12.39 12.11 -16.25
C GLY A 227 -11.43 12.37 -15.09
N TYR A 228 -10.14 12.05 -15.24
CA TYR A 228 -9.13 12.39 -14.22
C TYR A 228 -9.01 13.90 -14.07
N ARG A 229 -8.84 14.62 -15.18
CA ARG A 229 -8.67 16.07 -15.15
C ARG A 229 -9.90 16.78 -14.59
N ASP A 230 -11.12 16.34 -14.95
CA ASP A 230 -12.35 16.90 -14.40
C ASP A 230 -12.45 16.74 -12.88
N ALA A 231 -12.08 15.56 -12.36
CA ALA A 231 -12.06 15.30 -10.92
C ALA A 231 -11.03 16.19 -10.19
N TRP A 232 -9.83 16.34 -10.72
CA TRP A 232 -8.80 17.20 -10.13
C TRP A 232 -9.19 18.68 -10.18
N ILE A 233 -9.76 19.16 -11.28
CA ILE A 233 -10.33 20.51 -11.36
C ILE A 233 -11.41 20.72 -10.30
N GLY A 234 -12.24 19.70 -10.06
CA GLY A 234 -13.24 19.71 -8.99
C GLY A 234 -12.62 19.83 -7.59
N ALA A 235 -11.55 19.09 -7.33
CA ALA A 235 -10.82 19.13 -6.07
C ALA A 235 -10.16 20.49 -5.82
N GLU A 236 -9.51 21.07 -6.83
CA GLU A 236 -8.91 22.42 -6.73
C GLU A 236 -9.97 23.50 -6.43
N LYS A 237 -11.14 23.41 -7.08
CA LYS A 237 -12.25 24.34 -6.81
C LYS A 237 -12.76 24.18 -5.37
N TYR A 238 -12.88 22.94 -4.90
CA TYR A 238 -13.28 22.66 -3.53
C TYR A 238 -12.25 23.19 -2.54
N LYS A 239 -10.94 22.93 -2.75
CA LYS A 239 -9.86 23.47 -1.92
C LYS A 239 -9.94 25.00 -1.79
N LYS A 240 -10.13 25.70 -2.89
CA LYS A 240 -10.32 27.16 -2.88
C LYS A 240 -11.61 27.62 -2.17
N SER A 241 -12.65 26.77 -2.16
CA SER A 241 -13.89 27.11 -1.45
C SER A 241 -13.75 27.02 0.06
N LEU A 242 -12.89 26.12 0.56
CA LEU A 242 -12.57 25.97 1.99
C LEU A 242 -11.89 27.21 2.58
N GLU A 243 -11.17 28.01 1.78
CA GLU A 243 -10.61 29.29 2.22
C GLU A 243 -11.69 30.29 2.67
N LYS A 244 -12.90 30.16 2.10
CA LYS A 244 -14.04 31.03 2.39
C LYS A 244 -14.97 30.46 3.44
N ASP A 245 -15.15 29.15 3.42
CA ASP A 245 -16.02 28.43 4.34
C ASP A 245 -15.39 27.05 4.67
N PRO A 246 -14.58 26.98 5.73
CA PRO A 246 -13.93 25.73 6.17
C PRO A 246 -14.92 24.66 6.64
N SER A 247 -16.19 25.01 6.89
CA SER A 247 -17.20 24.04 7.34
C SER A 247 -17.83 23.21 6.21
N GLN A 248 -17.51 23.52 4.96
CA GLN A 248 -18.00 22.76 3.81
C GLN A 248 -17.47 21.34 3.83
N ARG A 249 -18.33 20.39 3.55
CA ARG A 249 -17.99 18.96 3.50
C ARG A 249 -18.31 18.38 2.12
N ASN A 250 -17.34 17.65 1.57
CA ASN A 250 -17.51 16.85 0.37
C ASN A 250 -16.51 15.69 0.41
N LEU A 251 -16.94 14.52 0.88
CA LEU A 251 -16.08 13.35 1.14
C LEU A 251 -15.20 12.97 -0.05
N ARG A 252 -15.72 13.08 -1.28
CA ARG A 252 -14.95 12.83 -2.50
C ARG A 252 -13.81 13.82 -2.66
N ASN A 253 -14.11 15.10 -2.60
CA ASN A 253 -13.13 16.15 -2.78
C ASN A 253 -12.16 16.25 -1.59
N GLU A 254 -12.57 15.91 -0.38
CA GLU A 254 -11.70 15.80 0.79
C GLU A 254 -10.59 14.79 0.55
N THR A 255 -10.92 13.60 0.03
CA THR A 255 -9.90 12.61 -0.36
C THR A 255 -8.97 13.13 -1.47
N LEU A 256 -9.53 13.79 -2.50
CA LEU A 256 -8.72 14.31 -3.60
C LEU A 256 -7.84 15.49 -3.17
N VAL A 257 -8.33 16.35 -2.27
CA VAL A 257 -7.54 17.45 -1.69
C VAL A 257 -6.39 16.90 -0.84
N GLY A 258 -6.63 15.87 -0.03
CA GLY A 258 -5.56 15.22 0.73
C GLY A 258 -4.45 14.65 -0.17
N VAL A 259 -4.77 14.22 -1.39
CA VAL A 259 -3.74 13.87 -2.40
C VAL A 259 -2.98 15.10 -2.89
N LEU A 260 -3.69 16.20 -3.21
CA LEU A 260 -3.04 17.45 -3.65
C LEU A 260 -2.19 18.10 -2.57
N ASP A 261 -2.47 17.80 -1.31
CA ASP A 261 -1.70 18.28 -0.14
C ASP A 261 -0.56 17.31 0.24
N GLY A 262 -0.46 16.15 -0.44
CA GLY A 262 0.59 15.16 -0.20
C GLY A 262 0.33 14.26 1.01
N GLU A 263 -0.83 14.34 1.64
CA GLU A 263 -1.22 13.55 2.82
C GLU A 263 -1.69 12.13 2.45
N ILE A 264 -2.20 11.95 1.23
CA ILE A 264 -2.74 10.69 0.73
C ILE A 264 -1.91 10.21 -0.45
N LEU A 265 -1.33 9.01 -0.33
CA LEU A 265 -0.48 8.40 -1.34
C LEU A 265 -1.31 7.85 -2.51
N VAL A 266 -0.85 8.06 -3.75
CA VAL A 266 -1.55 7.56 -4.94
C VAL A 266 -1.02 6.20 -5.35
N HIS A 267 -1.89 5.19 -5.34
CA HIS A 267 -1.65 3.83 -5.82
C HIS A 267 -2.43 3.60 -7.13
N ASN A 268 -1.74 3.64 -8.26
CA ASN A 268 -2.37 3.65 -9.56
C ASN A 268 -2.21 2.30 -10.29
N HIS A 269 -3.32 1.60 -10.53
CA HIS A 269 -3.35 0.46 -11.43
C HIS A 269 -3.10 0.91 -12.87
N CYS A 270 -2.03 0.42 -13.50
CA CYS A 270 -1.70 0.68 -14.89
C CYS A 270 -0.85 -0.46 -15.45
N TYR A 271 -1.06 -0.85 -16.73
CA TYR A 271 -0.28 -1.91 -17.35
C TYR A 271 0.74 -1.36 -18.34
N ARG A 272 0.32 -0.45 -19.21
CA ARG A 272 1.08 0.01 -20.36
C ARG A 272 1.98 1.19 -20.03
N ALA A 273 3.15 1.22 -20.64
CA ALA A 273 4.13 2.30 -20.45
C ALA A 273 3.59 3.68 -20.86
N ASP A 274 2.89 3.76 -22.01
CA ASP A 274 2.31 5.01 -22.49
C ASP A 274 1.20 5.57 -21.58
N GLU A 275 0.45 4.70 -20.91
CA GLU A 275 -0.58 5.11 -19.96
C GLU A 275 0.02 5.52 -18.63
N MET A 276 1.06 4.83 -18.12
CA MET A 276 1.81 5.25 -16.94
C MET A 276 2.44 6.63 -17.14
N ALA A 277 3.10 6.86 -18.27
CA ALA A 277 3.65 8.18 -18.62
C ALA A 277 2.56 9.27 -18.68
N THR A 278 1.38 8.94 -19.23
CA THR A 278 0.23 9.86 -19.22
C THR A 278 -0.22 10.20 -17.81
N MET A 279 -0.24 9.23 -16.88
CA MET A 279 -0.61 9.49 -15.48
C MET A 279 0.43 10.33 -14.77
N ILE A 280 1.72 10.18 -15.09
CA ILE A 280 2.80 11.05 -14.59
C ILE A 280 2.57 12.49 -15.08
N ASN A 281 2.33 12.71 -16.37
CA ASN A 281 2.03 14.06 -16.90
C ASN A 281 0.81 14.71 -16.23
N ILE A 282 -0.23 13.93 -15.92
CA ILE A 282 -1.40 14.43 -15.19
C ILE A 282 -1.02 14.80 -13.74
N SER A 283 -0.17 14.00 -13.11
CA SER A 283 0.27 14.30 -11.75
C SER A 283 1.09 15.60 -11.69
N GLU A 284 1.92 15.85 -12.67
CA GLU A 284 2.64 17.12 -12.82
C GLU A 284 1.69 18.31 -13.09
N GLU A 285 0.68 18.12 -13.97
CA GLU A 285 -0.31 19.16 -14.29
C GLU A 285 -1.07 19.65 -13.06
N PHE A 286 -1.38 18.76 -12.11
CA PHE A 286 -2.18 19.06 -10.91
C PHE A 286 -1.34 19.13 -9.61
N GLY A 287 -0.04 18.91 -9.70
CA GLY A 287 0.87 19.07 -8.56
C GLY A 287 0.76 17.99 -7.49
N TYR A 288 0.35 16.77 -7.85
CA TYR A 288 0.41 15.61 -6.96
C TYR A 288 1.46 14.60 -7.43
N LYS A 289 1.75 13.60 -6.61
CA LYS A 289 2.71 12.55 -6.95
C LYS A 289 2.03 11.17 -7.02
N VAL A 290 2.33 10.40 -8.08
CA VAL A 290 2.02 8.98 -8.10
C VAL A 290 3.06 8.27 -7.22
N SER A 291 2.61 7.61 -6.15
CA SER A 291 3.51 6.89 -5.25
C SER A 291 3.91 5.53 -5.82
N THR A 292 2.95 4.81 -6.41
CA THR A 292 3.18 3.45 -6.90
C THR A 292 2.30 3.13 -8.09
N PHE A 293 2.90 2.59 -9.15
CA PHE A 293 2.15 1.88 -10.18
C PHE A 293 2.03 0.40 -9.81
N HIS A 294 0.80 -0.11 -9.89
CA HIS A 294 0.50 -1.51 -9.66
C HIS A 294 0.29 -2.24 -10.97
N HIS A 295 0.75 -3.49 -10.99
CA HIS A 295 0.78 -4.38 -12.16
C HIS A 295 1.87 -4.01 -13.17
N GLY A 296 1.94 -2.79 -13.66
CA GLY A 296 3.01 -2.19 -14.45
C GLY A 296 3.74 -3.16 -15.41
N VAL A 297 3.00 -3.97 -16.18
CA VAL A 297 3.61 -5.05 -16.98
C VAL A 297 4.60 -4.56 -18.01
N GLU A 298 4.50 -3.29 -18.41
CA GLU A 298 5.42 -2.61 -19.31
C GLU A 298 6.32 -1.57 -18.58
N ALA A 299 6.42 -1.62 -17.26
CA ALA A 299 7.26 -0.69 -16.47
C ALA A 299 8.73 -0.73 -16.94
N TYR A 300 9.22 -1.88 -17.39
CA TYR A 300 10.58 -2.03 -17.92
C TYR A 300 10.89 -1.09 -19.10
N LYS A 301 9.88 -0.65 -19.87
CA LYS A 301 10.05 0.26 -21.00
C LYS A 301 10.31 1.71 -20.57
N ILE A 302 9.92 2.06 -19.36
CA ILE A 302 10.03 3.40 -18.79
C ILE A 302 10.69 3.38 -17.39
N ALA A 303 11.55 2.39 -17.15
CA ALA A 303 12.18 2.17 -15.87
C ALA A 303 12.98 3.40 -15.40
N ASP A 304 13.73 4.03 -16.33
CA ASP A 304 14.47 5.25 -16.05
C ASP A 304 13.54 6.41 -15.64
N LEU A 305 12.41 6.60 -16.35
CA LEU A 305 11.43 7.62 -15.98
C LEU A 305 10.84 7.38 -14.60
N LEU A 306 10.50 6.12 -14.26
CA LEU A 306 10.00 5.79 -12.92
C LEU A 306 11.04 6.07 -11.83
N ALA A 307 12.32 5.80 -12.12
CA ALA A 307 13.41 6.08 -11.22
C ALA A 307 13.62 7.60 -11.02
N ASP A 308 13.65 8.37 -12.11
CA ASP A 308 13.82 9.82 -12.10
C ASP A 308 12.69 10.52 -11.31
N GLU A 309 11.46 10.04 -11.46
CA GLU A 309 10.28 10.54 -10.73
C GLU A 309 10.17 9.97 -9.31
N GLY A 310 11.04 9.04 -8.91
CA GLY A 310 10.97 8.38 -7.61
C GLY A 310 9.66 7.61 -7.38
N ILE A 311 9.10 7.00 -8.44
CA ILE A 311 7.86 6.24 -8.41
C ILE A 311 8.16 4.77 -8.20
N CYS A 312 7.51 4.14 -7.22
CA CYS A 312 7.59 2.70 -7.00
C CYS A 312 6.77 1.91 -8.00
N ALA A 313 7.14 0.66 -8.22
CA ALA A 313 6.39 -0.27 -9.04
C ALA A 313 6.13 -1.58 -8.28
N ALA A 314 4.87 -1.91 -8.06
CA ALA A 314 4.42 -3.20 -7.53
C ALA A 314 4.13 -4.13 -8.71
N LEU A 315 5.08 -5.03 -9.02
CA LEU A 315 5.11 -5.80 -10.25
C LEU A 315 4.82 -7.27 -10.00
N TRP A 316 4.28 -7.94 -11.03
CA TRP A 316 4.05 -9.38 -11.07
C TRP A 316 5.00 -10.06 -12.03
N ALA A 317 5.49 -11.23 -11.66
CA ALA A 317 6.46 -11.96 -12.46
C ALA A 317 5.85 -12.69 -13.67
N ASP A 318 4.53 -12.90 -13.72
CA ASP A 318 3.92 -13.99 -14.48
C ASP A 318 2.51 -13.63 -14.98
N TRP A 319 2.39 -12.52 -15.71
CA TRP A 319 1.08 -12.03 -16.20
C TRP A 319 0.97 -11.90 -17.71
N TRP A 320 1.87 -12.52 -18.44
CA TRP A 320 1.82 -12.47 -19.90
C TRP A 320 0.50 -13.01 -20.45
N GLY A 321 -0.10 -12.24 -21.36
CA GLY A 321 -1.21 -12.69 -22.22
C GLY A 321 -2.55 -12.93 -21.52
N PHE A 322 -2.69 -12.67 -20.22
CA PHE A 322 -3.98 -12.88 -19.55
C PHE A 322 -5.05 -11.87 -20.01
N LYS A 323 -4.65 -10.75 -20.59
CA LYS A 323 -5.48 -9.79 -21.32
C LYS A 323 -4.61 -8.97 -22.30
N HIS A 324 -5.25 -8.20 -23.19
CA HIS A 324 -4.53 -7.48 -24.25
C HIS A 324 -3.51 -6.47 -23.69
N GLU A 325 -3.82 -5.77 -22.61
CA GLU A 325 -2.87 -4.83 -21.97
C GLU A 325 -1.66 -5.51 -21.33
N ALA A 326 -1.71 -6.81 -21.10
CA ALA A 326 -0.60 -7.61 -20.58
C ALA A 326 0.14 -8.39 -21.69
N TYR A 327 -0.10 -8.06 -22.96
CA TYR A 327 0.48 -8.79 -24.08
C TYR A 327 2.01 -8.67 -24.17
N ASP A 328 2.55 -7.50 -23.87
CA ASP A 328 3.99 -7.22 -23.97
C ASP A 328 4.69 -7.26 -22.60
N MET A 329 4.24 -8.15 -21.73
CA MET A 329 4.86 -8.40 -20.44
C MET A 329 6.19 -9.17 -20.61
N SER A 330 7.20 -8.77 -19.85
CA SER A 330 8.48 -9.46 -19.74
C SER A 330 8.68 -10.01 -18.33
N ILE A 331 9.16 -11.24 -18.20
CA ILE A 331 9.56 -11.81 -16.90
C ILE A 331 10.76 -11.08 -16.28
N ALA A 332 11.56 -10.38 -17.10
CA ALA A 332 12.67 -9.53 -16.64
C ALA A 332 12.23 -8.15 -16.13
N ASN A 333 10.92 -7.83 -16.21
CA ASN A 333 10.39 -6.51 -15.85
C ASN A 333 10.87 -6.04 -14.47
N ILE A 334 10.73 -6.89 -13.45
CA ILE A 334 11.14 -6.56 -12.07
C ILE A 334 12.63 -6.24 -12.00
N ALA A 335 13.48 -7.08 -12.60
CA ALA A 335 14.94 -6.90 -12.56
C ALA A 335 15.38 -5.62 -13.29
N ILE A 336 14.74 -5.29 -14.42
CA ILE A 336 15.06 -4.08 -15.20
C ILE A 336 14.68 -2.82 -14.40
N VAL A 337 13.49 -2.81 -13.79
CA VAL A 337 13.03 -1.68 -12.96
C VAL A 337 13.90 -1.52 -11.72
N ASP A 338 14.31 -2.61 -11.08
CA ASP A 338 15.22 -2.60 -9.94
C ASP A 338 16.60 -2.02 -10.32
N GLN A 339 17.14 -2.44 -11.44
CA GLN A 339 18.44 -1.96 -11.95
C GLN A 339 18.45 -0.47 -12.31
N ALA A 340 17.34 0.09 -12.77
CA ALA A 340 17.24 1.51 -13.12
C ALA A 340 17.37 2.44 -11.89
N ARG A 341 17.16 1.91 -10.70
CA ARG A 341 17.30 2.68 -9.44
C ARG A 341 18.74 2.71 -8.89
N GLY A 342 19.69 2.00 -9.51
CA GLY A 342 21.07 1.87 -9.06
C GLY A 342 21.24 0.94 -7.90
#